data_f403c3c5542d6842802d21f6aa65f1a7
#
_entry.id   f403c3c5542d6842802d21f6aa65f1a7
#
_cell.length_a   1.000
_cell.length_b   1.000
_cell.length_c   1.000
_cell.angle_alpha   90.00
_cell.angle_beta   90.00
_cell.angle_gamma   90.00
#
_symmetry.space_group_name_H-M   'P 1'
#
loop_
_entity.id
_entity.type
_entity.pdbx_description
1 polymer ?
#
loop_
_entity_poly.entity_id
_entity_poly.type
_entity_poly.pdbx_seq_one_letter_code
_entity_poly.pdbx_strand_id
1 'polypeptide(L)'
;MPNPTVFFVSDGTGITAETFGNAILAQFEVKFRHIRIPFVDTVDKAHQAVRQILHTGEIEGRRPIVFTTLVNMEVLNVILEGCQDKTMLMDMFSIFVNPLEKELGIKSNHRVGRFSDASKSQEYRDRIEAINFSLAHDDGQLNRDLESSDVILVGVSRSGKTPTSLYLAMQHGLKAANYPLIPEDFERRQLPPALMPYRKKIFGLTILPDRLSEIRSERRPNSRYASLENCRMEVAEAEAMMRRSGIRWLSTTTKSIEEIATTILQEVRPERLIY
;
A
#
# COMPACT_ATOMS: atom_id res chain seq x y z
N MET A 1 -14.00 9.91 -27.50
CA MET A 1 -14.92 10.42 -26.46
C MET A 1 -14.11 10.75 -25.23
N PRO A 2 -14.40 11.79 -24.45
CA PRO A 2 -13.68 12.06 -23.20
C PRO A 2 -13.87 10.88 -22.23
N ASN A 3 -12.89 10.66 -21.36
CA ASN A 3 -12.93 9.57 -20.38
C ASN A 3 -14.12 9.75 -19.42
N PRO A 4 -14.87 8.68 -19.06
CA PRO A 4 -15.96 8.76 -18.10
C PRO A 4 -15.48 9.28 -16.74
N THR A 5 -16.22 10.20 -16.12
CA THR A 5 -15.89 10.65 -14.77
C THR A 5 -16.52 9.74 -13.73
N VAL A 6 -15.70 9.37 -12.75
CA VAL A 6 -16.07 8.59 -11.56
C VAL A 6 -15.85 9.43 -10.32
N PHE A 7 -16.87 9.52 -9.49
CA PHE A 7 -16.82 10.21 -8.21
C PHE A 7 -16.73 9.21 -7.05
N PHE A 8 -15.87 9.53 -6.07
CA PHE A 8 -15.75 8.80 -4.82
C PHE A 8 -16.15 9.72 -3.67
N VAL A 9 -17.35 9.53 -3.14
CA VAL A 9 -17.96 10.38 -2.13
C VAL A 9 -17.90 9.71 -0.77
N SER A 10 -17.40 10.40 0.26
CA SER A 10 -17.24 9.83 1.60
C SER A 10 -17.36 10.91 2.68
N ASP A 11 -17.84 10.53 3.85
CA ASP A 11 -17.83 11.33 5.07
C ASP A 11 -16.43 11.39 5.74
N GLY A 12 -15.54 10.48 5.35
CA GLY A 12 -14.11 10.47 5.72
C GLY A 12 -13.20 10.90 4.58
N THR A 13 -12.02 10.30 4.51
CA THR A 13 -10.99 10.63 3.50
C THR A 13 -11.32 10.18 2.08
N GLY A 14 -12.28 9.28 1.90
CA GLY A 14 -12.66 8.69 0.62
C GLY A 14 -11.72 7.62 0.08
N ILE A 15 -10.68 7.24 0.85
CA ILE A 15 -9.70 6.23 0.42
C ILE A 15 -10.38 4.89 0.17
N THR A 16 -11.27 4.44 1.06
CA THR A 16 -11.98 3.16 0.91
C THR A 16 -12.84 3.13 -0.35
N ALA A 17 -13.62 4.20 -0.59
CA ALA A 17 -14.45 4.32 -1.80
C ALA A 17 -13.60 4.27 -3.07
N GLU A 18 -12.47 4.99 -3.08
CA GLU A 18 -11.56 5.05 -4.22
C GLU A 18 -10.85 3.71 -4.45
N THR A 19 -10.28 3.11 -3.41
CA THR A 19 -9.53 1.84 -3.54
C THR A 19 -10.43 0.72 -4.05
N PHE A 20 -11.62 0.56 -3.46
CA PHE A 20 -12.56 -0.47 -3.87
C PHE A 20 -13.15 -0.19 -5.25
N GLY A 21 -13.55 1.06 -5.52
CA GLY A 21 -14.04 1.45 -6.84
C GLY A 21 -13.00 1.24 -7.93
N ASN A 22 -11.72 1.58 -7.67
CA ASN A 22 -10.64 1.33 -8.61
C ASN A 22 -10.43 -0.17 -8.89
N ALA A 23 -10.56 -1.03 -7.88
CA ALA A 23 -10.48 -2.47 -8.06
C ALA A 23 -11.58 -3.01 -8.98
N ILE A 24 -12.79 -2.45 -8.89
CA ILE A 24 -13.90 -2.77 -9.78
C ILE A 24 -13.65 -2.22 -11.19
N LEU A 25 -13.26 -0.93 -11.29
CA LEU A 25 -13.04 -0.26 -12.58
C LEU A 25 -11.89 -0.85 -13.38
N ALA A 26 -10.88 -1.42 -12.71
CA ALA A 26 -9.76 -2.13 -13.34
C ALA A 26 -10.17 -3.37 -14.14
N GLN A 27 -11.41 -3.88 -13.96
CA GLN A 27 -11.95 -4.98 -14.77
C GLN A 27 -12.41 -4.53 -16.17
N PHE A 28 -12.38 -3.22 -16.45
CA PHE A 28 -12.82 -2.64 -17.72
C PHE A 28 -11.65 -1.97 -18.43
N GLU A 29 -11.46 -2.24 -19.70
CA GLU A 29 -10.44 -1.60 -20.55
C GLU A 29 -10.82 -0.17 -20.95
N VAL A 30 -11.18 0.66 -19.95
CA VAL A 30 -11.59 2.04 -20.12
C VAL A 30 -10.78 2.94 -19.20
N LYS A 31 -10.31 4.07 -19.73
CA LYS A 31 -9.68 5.09 -18.89
C LYS A 31 -10.77 5.95 -18.25
N PHE A 32 -10.75 6.06 -16.93
CA PHE A 32 -11.67 6.88 -16.16
C PHE A 32 -10.98 8.15 -15.66
N ARG A 33 -11.75 9.24 -15.54
CA ARG A 33 -11.35 10.43 -14.80
C ARG A 33 -11.86 10.30 -13.36
N HIS A 34 -10.98 10.33 -12.38
CA HIS A 34 -11.32 10.15 -10.97
C HIS A 34 -11.45 11.49 -10.25
N ILE A 35 -12.54 11.66 -9.50
CA ILE A 35 -12.76 12.82 -8.62
C ILE A 35 -13.15 12.30 -7.24
N ARG A 36 -12.35 12.62 -6.23
CA ARG A 36 -12.66 12.32 -4.83
C ARG A 36 -13.32 13.53 -4.18
N ILE A 37 -14.45 13.30 -3.48
CA ILE A 37 -15.16 14.31 -2.68
C ILE A 37 -15.13 13.78 -1.23
N PRO A 38 -14.08 14.10 -0.45
CA PRO A 38 -13.94 13.67 0.92
C PRO A 38 -14.72 14.60 1.87
N PHE A 39 -14.88 14.14 3.12
CA PHE A 39 -15.44 14.90 4.24
C PHE A 39 -16.85 15.47 3.99
N VAL A 40 -17.68 14.70 3.28
CA VAL A 40 -19.11 15.01 3.09
C VAL A 40 -19.85 14.55 4.34
N ASP A 41 -19.74 15.29 5.42
CA ASP A 41 -20.23 14.97 6.77
C ASP A 41 -21.45 15.80 7.17
N THR A 42 -21.91 16.72 6.31
CA THR A 42 -23.09 17.56 6.52
C THR A 42 -24.02 17.55 5.29
N VAL A 43 -25.30 17.86 5.51
CA VAL A 43 -26.31 18.02 4.45
C VAL A 43 -25.90 19.07 3.42
N ASP A 44 -25.34 20.18 3.86
CA ASP A 44 -24.89 21.26 2.95
C ASP A 44 -23.78 20.78 2.00
N LYS A 45 -22.80 20.03 2.54
CA LYS A 45 -21.73 19.42 1.72
C LYS A 45 -22.27 18.36 0.75
N ALA A 46 -23.28 17.59 1.19
CA ALA A 46 -23.96 16.66 0.30
C ALA A 46 -24.64 17.37 -0.87
N HIS A 47 -25.35 18.47 -0.64
CA HIS A 47 -25.92 19.27 -1.71
C HIS A 47 -24.84 19.87 -2.65
N GLN A 48 -23.69 20.27 -2.12
CA GLN A 48 -22.57 20.73 -2.95
C GLN A 48 -22.01 19.59 -3.82
N ALA A 49 -21.84 18.40 -3.25
CA ALA A 49 -21.40 17.21 -3.99
C ALA A 49 -22.39 16.85 -5.11
N VAL A 50 -23.70 16.83 -4.83
CA VAL A 50 -24.74 16.60 -5.84
C VAL A 50 -24.63 17.59 -6.99
N ARG A 51 -24.52 18.91 -6.71
CA ARG A 51 -24.36 19.92 -7.75
C ARG A 51 -23.15 19.68 -8.63
N GLN A 52 -22.00 19.35 -8.03
CA GLN A 52 -20.77 19.07 -8.75
C GLN A 52 -20.91 17.85 -9.66
N ILE A 53 -21.49 16.77 -9.15
CA ILE A 53 -21.73 15.50 -9.87
C ILE A 53 -22.64 15.75 -11.08
N LEU A 54 -23.80 16.39 -10.86
CA LEU A 54 -24.77 16.64 -11.92
C LEU A 54 -24.24 17.59 -13.00
N HIS A 55 -23.56 18.65 -12.59
CA HIS A 55 -22.92 19.59 -13.54
C HIS A 55 -21.89 18.91 -14.41
N THR A 56 -21.09 17.98 -13.84
CA THR A 56 -20.16 17.18 -14.64
C THR A 56 -20.88 16.29 -15.64
N GLY A 57 -22.00 15.66 -15.25
CA GLY A 57 -22.82 14.86 -16.15
C GLY A 57 -23.38 15.67 -17.31
N GLU A 58 -23.85 16.91 -17.06
CA GLU A 58 -24.34 17.84 -18.08
C GLU A 58 -23.23 18.21 -19.08
N ILE A 59 -22.04 18.57 -18.59
CA ILE A 59 -20.87 18.91 -19.46
C ILE A 59 -20.45 17.71 -20.31
N GLU A 60 -20.43 16.51 -19.73
CA GLU A 60 -19.99 15.30 -20.43
C GLU A 60 -21.06 14.66 -21.29
N GLY A 61 -22.34 15.10 -21.16
CA GLY A 61 -23.48 14.54 -21.88
C GLY A 61 -23.75 13.07 -21.59
N ARG A 62 -23.37 12.61 -20.38
CA ARG A 62 -23.57 11.22 -19.93
C ARG A 62 -23.70 11.14 -18.42
N ARG A 63 -24.22 10.00 -17.93
CA ARG A 63 -24.40 9.72 -16.51
C ARG A 63 -23.04 9.51 -15.84
N PRO A 64 -22.66 10.32 -14.82
CA PRO A 64 -21.48 10.07 -14.01
C PRO A 64 -21.63 8.78 -13.21
N ILE A 65 -20.49 8.14 -12.91
CA ILE A 65 -20.43 7.00 -11.99
C ILE A 65 -20.10 7.53 -10.60
N VAL A 66 -20.82 7.08 -9.57
CA VAL A 66 -20.63 7.53 -8.19
C VAL A 66 -20.51 6.33 -7.27
N PHE A 67 -19.36 6.21 -6.60
CA PHE A 67 -19.18 5.31 -5.47
C PHE A 67 -19.28 6.10 -4.18
N THR A 68 -20.11 5.65 -3.23
CA THR A 68 -20.25 6.30 -1.94
C THR A 68 -19.98 5.35 -0.78
N THR A 69 -19.33 5.87 0.28
CA THR A 69 -19.10 5.22 1.57
C THR A 69 -19.58 6.12 2.70
N LEU A 70 -20.75 6.71 2.55
CA LEU A 70 -21.39 7.53 3.56
C LEU A 70 -22.07 6.65 4.62
N VAL A 71 -21.82 6.97 5.89
CA VAL A 71 -22.35 6.25 7.04
C VAL A 71 -23.57 7.00 7.63
N ASN A 72 -23.57 8.34 7.58
CA ASN A 72 -24.68 9.15 8.04
C ASN A 72 -25.84 9.07 7.04
N MET A 73 -26.97 8.48 7.49
CA MET A 73 -28.15 8.27 6.64
C MET A 73 -28.81 9.56 6.13
N GLU A 74 -28.77 10.65 6.92
CA GLU A 74 -29.32 11.93 6.51
C GLU A 74 -28.52 12.50 5.32
N VAL A 75 -27.19 12.47 5.42
CA VAL A 75 -26.28 12.90 4.35
C VAL A 75 -26.37 11.99 3.12
N LEU A 76 -26.44 10.67 3.34
CA LEU A 76 -26.61 9.69 2.26
C LEU A 76 -27.90 9.90 1.48
N ASN A 77 -29.01 10.14 2.17
CA ASN A 77 -30.31 10.36 1.51
C ASN A 77 -30.29 11.58 0.57
N VAL A 78 -29.60 12.65 0.94
CA VAL A 78 -29.41 13.82 0.05
C VAL A 78 -28.67 13.43 -1.24
N ILE A 79 -27.65 12.60 -1.13
CA ILE A 79 -26.92 12.10 -2.32
C ILE A 79 -27.80 11.17 -3.15
N LEU A 80 -28.51 10.23 -2.52
CA LEU A 80 -29.40 9.29 -3.21
C LEU A 80 -30.48 10.02 -3.98
N GLU A 81 -31.23 10.91 -3.31
CA GLU A 81 -32.34 11.68 -3.91
C GLU A 81 -31.83 12.66 -4.98
N GLY A 82 -30.73 13.37 -4.69
CA GLY A 82 -30.20 14.35 -5.62
C GLY A 82 -29.56 13.75 -6.89
N CYS A 83 -29.05 12.52 -6.79
CA CYS A 83 -28.40 11.82 -7.90
C CYS A 83 -29.34 10.81 -8.62
N GLN A 84 -30.57 10.58 -8.11
CA GLN A 84 -31.50 9.60 -8.65
C GLN A 84 -31.68 9.77 -10.18
N ASP A 85 -31.68 8.65 -10.89
CA ASP A 85 -31.84 8.56 -12.35
C ASP A 85 -30.82 9.31 -13.22
N LYS A 86 -30.06 10.24 -12.64
CA LYS A 86 -29.09 11.07 -13.35
C LYS A 86 -27.65 10.52 -13.26
N THR A 87 -27.42 9.57 -12.38
CA THR A 87 -26.09 8.98 -12.18
C THR A 87 -26.15 7.45 -12.11
N MET A 88 -24.99 6.78 -12.28
CA MET A 88 -24.81 5.39 -11.87
C MET A 88 -24.25 5.39 -10.45
N LEU A 89 -25.15 5.37 -9.45
CA LEU A 89 -24.75 5.45 -8.04
C LEU A 89 -24.68 4.07 -7.40
N MET A 90 -23.56 3.80 -6.72
CA MET A 90 -23.31 2.59 -5.96
C MET A 90 -23.01 2.97 -4.50
N ASP A 91 -23.99 2.76 -3.62
CA ASP A 91 -23.82 2.88 -2.18
C ASP A 91 -23.17 1.60 -1.63
N MET A 92 -21.87 1.69 -1.41
CA MET A 92 -21.05 0.53 -1.06
C MET A 92 -21.36 0.00 0.33
N PHE A 93 -21.71 0.87 1.28
CA PHE A 93 -21.99 0.39 2.63
C PHE A 93 -23.33 -0.32 2.72
N SER A 94 -24.39 0.22 2.16
CA SER A 94 -25.70 -0.45 2.22
C SER A 94 -25.68 -1.82 1.54
N ILE A 95 -24.94 -1.97 0.43
CA ILE A 95 -24.81 -3.26 -0.27
C ILE A 95 -24.22 -4.34 0.64
N PHE A 96 -23.25 -4.02 1.49
CA PHE A 96 -22.56 -4.99 2.34
C PHE A 96 -23.08 -4.98 3.79
N VAL A 97 -23.40 -3.81 4.36
CA VAL A 97 -23.81 -3.69 5.76
C VAL A 97 -25.20 -4.32 5.97
N ASN A 98 -26.17 -4.06 5.07
CA ASN A 98 -27.51 -4.60 5.23
C ASN A 98 -27.58 -6.14 5.29
N PRO A 99 -26.91 -6.90 4.41
CA PRO A 99 -26.82 -8.35 4.52
C PRO A 99 -26.13 -8.82 5.82
N LEU A 100 -25.06 -8.13 6.25
CA LEU A 100 -24.37 -8.46 7.48
C LEU A 100 -25.22 -8.21 8.73
N GLU A 101 -25.98 -7.11 8.78
CA GLU A 101 -26.94 -6.86 9.86
C GLU A 101 -27.95 -7.99 9.99
N LYS A 102 -28.43 -8.48 8.85
CA LYS A 102 -29.41 -9.57 8.81
C LYS A 102 -28.81 -10.89 9.29
N GLU A 103 -27.58 -11.20 8.85
CA GLU A 103 -26.88 -12.44 9.22
C GLU A 103 -26.48 -12.45 10.70
N LEU A 104 -25.95 -11.31 11.19
CA LEU A 104 -25.48 -11.17 12.57
C LEU A 104 -26.61 -10.90 13.56
N GLY A 105 -27.82 -10.52 13.12
CA GLY A 105 -28.92 -10.11 13.99
C GLY A 105 -28.64 -8.83 14.77
N ILE A 106 -27.68 -8.02 14.36
CA ILE A 106 -27.23 -6.81 15.06
C ILE A 106 -27.30 -5.62 14.10
N LYS A 107 -27.86 -4.49 14.55
CA LYS A 107 -27.87 -3.26 13.78
C LYS A 107 -26.52 -2.57 13.82
N SER A 108 -26.07 -2.07 12.68
CA SER A 108 -24.87 -1.24 12.58
C SER A 108 -25.10 0.07 13.35
N ASN A 109 -24.06 0.60 13.95
CA ASN A 109 -24.15 1.83 14.74
C ASN A 109 -23.92 3.10 13.92
N HIS A 110 -23.74 2.98 12.62
CA HIS A 110 -23.51 4.07 11.65
C HIS A 110 -22.54 5.17 12.14
N ARG A 111 -21.47 4.79 12.87
CA ARG A 111 -20.47 5.74 13.35
C ARG A 111 -19.37 5.95 12.33
N VAL A 112 -19.22 7.21 11.92
CA VAL A 112 -18.10 7.68 11.09
C VAL A 112 -16.80 7.53 11.84
N GLY A 113 -15.73 7.11 11.16
CA GLY A 113 -14.35 7.20 11.66
C GLY A 113 -13.94 6.14 12.69
N ARG A 114 -14.72 5.09 12.92
CA ARG A 114 -14.34 4.01 13.86
C ARG A 114 -13.00 3.33 13.49
N PHE A 115 -12.70 3.29 12.20
CA PHE A 115 -11.42 2.80 11.70
C PHE A 115 -10.27 3.80 11.89
N SER A 116 -10.59 5.09 12.15
CA SER A 116 -9.63 6.18 12.35
C SER A 116 -9.57 6.71 13.80
N ASP A 117 -10.34 6.17 14.74
CA ASP A 117 -10.19 6.46 16.19
C ASP A 117 -8.90 5.84 16.78
N ALA A 118 -7.98 5.53 15.84
CA ALA A 118 -6.70 4.91 16.05
C ALA A 118 -5.72 5.78 16.90
N SER A 119 -5.95 7.10 17.00
CA SER A 119 -5.00 8.00 17.70
C SER A 119 -4.82 7.70 19.21
N LYS A 120 -5.73 6.92 19.81
CA LYS A 120 -5.65 6.48 21.21
C LYS A 120 -5.35 4.99 21.39
N SER A 121 -5.29 4.22 20.28
CA SER A 121 -5.08 2.77 20.35
C SER A 121 -3.59 2.43 20.48
N GLN A 122 -3.28 1.32 21.13
CA GLN A 122 -1.92 0.77 21.20
C GLN A 122 -1.38 0.53 19.79
N GLU A 123 -2.25 0.09 18.88
CA GLU A 123 -1.95 -0.18 17.48
C GLU A 123 -1.41 1.03 16.70
N TYR A 124 -1.94 2.23 16.99
CA TYR A 124 -1.41 3.46 16.40
C TYR A 124 -0.01 3.78 16.92
N ARG A 125 0.21 3.64 18.25
CA ARG A 125 1.55 3.87 18.85
C ARG A 125 2.57 2.89 18.30
N ASP A 126 2.22 1.61 18.21
CA ASP A 126 3.08 0.56 17.66
C ASP A 126 3.43 0.86 16.20
N ARG A 127 2.46 1.36 15.42
CA ARG A 127 2.68 1.78 14.03
C ARG A 127 3.64 2.96 13.91
N ILE A 128 3.48 4.00 14.73
CA ILE A 128 4.41 5.14 14.76
C ILE A 128 5.80 4.69 15.19
N GLU A 129 5.91 3.81 16.18
CA GLU A 129 7.18 3.25 16.61
C GLU A 129 7.85 2.43 15.50
N ALA A 130 7.09 1.61 14.77
CA ALA A 130 7.58 0.85 13.64
C ALA A 130 8.07 1.75 12.49
N ILE A 131 7.36 2.84 12.20
CA ILE A 131 7.78 3.83 11.19
C ILE A 131 9.10 4.48 11.61
N ASN A 132 9.20 4.96 12.85
CA ASN A 132 10.43 5.58 13.38
C ASN A 132 11.60 4.60 13.34
N PHE A 133 11.36 3.34 13.73
CA PHE A 133 12.35 2.28 13.64
C PHE A 133 12.83 2.07 12.20
N SER A 134 11.91 1.93 11.25
CA SER A 134 12.26 1.66 9.85
C SER A 134 13.01 2.84 9.21
N LEU A 135 12.66 4.08 9.55
CA LEU A 135 13.39 5.27 9.10
C LEU A 135 14.82 5.33 9.69
N ALA A 136 14.97 4.98 10.97
CA ALA A 136 16.28 4.97 11.63
C ALA A 136 17.21 3.84 11.11
N HIS A 137 16.62 2.75 10.59
CA HIS A 137 17.35 1.58 10.10
C HIS A 137 17.27 1.46 8.57
N ASP A 138 17.11 2.57 7.87
CA ASP A 138 17.19 2.61 6.41
C ASP A 138 18.65 2.74 5.96
N ASP A 139 18.98 2.06 4.85
CA ASP A 139 20.31 2.05 4.22
C ASP A 139 21.49 1.67 5.17
N GLY A 140 21.24 0.84 6.19
CA GLY A 140 22.28 0.34 7.09
C GLY A 140 22.89 1.41 7.99
N GLN A 141 22.25 2.57 8.16
CA GLN A 141 22.76 3.69 8.96
C GLN A 141 22.91 3.33 10.45
N LEU A 142 22.06 2.45 10.97
CA LEU A 142 22.16 1.93 12.33
C LEU A 142 22.15 0.40 12.32
N ASN A 143 23.32 -0.21 12.57
CA ASN A 143 23.42 -1.63 12.86
C ASN A 143 23.12 -1.94 14.36
N ARG A 144 22.64 -0.94 15.10
CA ARG A 144 22.26 -1.07 16.51
C ARG A 144 20.78 -1.44 16.57
N ASP A 145 20.41 -2.20 17.59
CA ASP A 145 19.03 -2.57 17.89
C ASP A 145 18.28 -3.41 16.83
N LEU A 146 19.03 -4.10 15.93
CA LEU A 146 18.44 -5.07 15.01
C LEU A 146 17.69 -6.21 15.73
N GLU A 147 17.98 -6.40 17.02
CA GLU A 147 17.27 -7.35 17.88
C GLU A 147 15.78 -7.01 17.99
N SER A 148 15.43 -5.73 18.02
CA SER A 148 14.03 -5.27 18.10
C SER A 148 13.29 -5.29 16.76
N SER A 149 13.98 -5.60 15.64
CA SER A 149 13.33 -5.74 14.35
C SER A 149 12.40 -6.94 14.29
N ASP A 150 11.29 -6.82 13.60
CA ASP A 150 10.43 -7.94 13.22
C ASP A 150 10.99 -8.64 11.96
N VAL A 151 11.52 -7.85 11.02
CA VAL A 151 12.14 -8.33 9.79
C VAL A 151 13.32 -7.45 9.38
N ILE A 152 14.33 -8.07 8.78
CA ILE A 152 15.50 -7.39 8.19
C ILE A 152 15.51 -7.69 6.70
N LEU A 153 15.28 -6.67 5.87
CA LEU A 153 15.29 -6.79 4.42
C LEU A 153 16.72 -6.65 3.90
N VAL A 154 17.19 -7.66 3.19
CA VAL A 154 18.53 -7.64 2.56
C VAL A 154 18.43 -7.73 1.05
N GLY A 155 19.41 -7.21 0.35
CA GLY A 155 19.49 -7.27 -1.13
C GLY A 155 20.32 -6.13 -1.69
N VAL A 156 20.55 -6.14 -3.00
CA VAL A 156 21.30 -5.10 -3.69
C VAL A 156 20.65 -3.72 -3.57
N SER A 157 21.44 -2.67 -3.68
CA SER A 157 20.89 -1.30 -3.73
C SER A 157 19.87 -1.16 -4.88
N ARG A 158 18.71 -0.57 -4.60
CA ARG A 158 17.57 -0.40 -5.52
C ARG A 158 16.74 -1.66 -5.80
N SER A 159 16.82 -2.68 -4.98
CA SER A 159 15.91 -3.85 -5.05
C SER A 159 14.55 -3.64 -4.39
N GLY A 160 14.18 -2.43 -4.01
CA GLY A 160 12.86 -2.13 -3.42
C GLY A 160 12.78 -2.24 -1.90
N LYS A 161 13.92 -2.40 -1.19
CA LYS A 161 13.93 -2.58 0.28
C LYS A 161 13.31 -1.42 1.04
N THR A 162 13.79 -0.19 0.83
CA THR A 162 13.27 1.02 1.50
C THR A 162 11.76 1.19 1.37
N PRO A 163 11.15 1.18 0.16
CA PRO A 163 9.70 1.30 0.06
C PRO A 163 8.98 0.14 0.73
N THR A 164 9.52 -1.08 0.68
CA THR A 164 8.91 -2.24 1.34
C THR A 164 8.98 -2.14 2.87
N SER A 165 10.11 -1.71 3.45
CA SER A 165 10.25 -1.54 4.89
C SER A 165 9.27 -0.49 5.43
N LEU A 166 9.15 0.63 4.73
CA LEU A 166 8.20 1.68 5.09
C LEU A 166 6.75 1.22 4.95
N TYR A 167 6.41 0.47 3.89
CA TYR A 167 5.06 -0.06 3.71
C TYR A 167 4.68 -1.04 4.83
N LEU A 168 5.59 -1.97 5.18
CA LEU A 168 5.41 -2.91 6.30
C LEU A 168 5.18 -2.17 7.62
N ALA A 169 5.93 -1.10 7.88
CA ALA A 169 5.78 -0.28 9.07
C ALA A 169 4.44 0.48 9.08
N MET A 170 4.10 1.15 7.99
CA MET A 170 2.90 1.99 7.90
C MET A 170 1.61 1.20 7.89
N GLN A 171 1.56 0.08 7.17
CA GLN A 171 0.34 -0.71 7.01
C GLN A 171 0.17 -1.80 8.07
N HIS A 172 1.28 -2.40 8.49
CA HIS A 172 1.27 -3.59 9.35
C HIS A 172 1.93 -3.38 10.72
N GLY A 173 2.47 -2.18 11.00
CA GLY A 173 3.15 -1.89 12.26
C GLY A 173 4.37 -2.78 12.53
N LEU A 174 5.06 -3.26 11.46
CA LEU A 174 6.25 -4.08 11.59
C LEU A 174 7.51 -3.23 11.62
N LYS A 175 8.37 -3.48 12.59
CA LYS A 175 9.73 -2.91 12.67
C LYS A 175 10.62 -3.57 11.61
N ALA A 176 10.67 -2.98 10.42
CA ALA A 176 11.43 -3.50 9.30
C ALA A 176 12.74 -2.72 9.11
N ALA A 177 13.88 -3.38 9.29
CA ALA A 177 15.18 -2.82 8.97
C ALA A 177 15.54 -3.07 7.51
N ASN A 178 16.29 -2.14 6.89
CA ASN A 178 16.80 -2.25 5.53
C ASN A 178 18.33 -2.31 5.55
N TYR A 179 18.89 -3.43 5.10
CA TYR A 179 20.33 -3.64 4.99
C TYR A 179 20.72 -3.83 3.52
N PRO A 180 21.30 -2.82 2.85
CA PRO A 180 21.82 -2.97 1.51
C PRO A 180 23.12 -3.78 1.54
N LEU A 181 23.20 -4.84 0.73
CA LEU A 181 24.45 -5.56 0.51
C LEU A 181 25.40 -4.69 -0.31
N ILE A 182 26.64 -4.58 0.14
CA ILE A 182 27.70 -3.77 -0.45
C ILE A 182 28.79 -4.65 -1.05
N PRO A 183 29.67 -4.12 -1.92
CA PRO A 183 30.74 -4.90 -2.56
C PRO A 183 31.59 -5.71 -1.58
N GLU A 184 31.89 -5.18 -0.41
CA GLU A 184 32.69 -5.83 0.63
C GLU A 184 31.98 -7.08 1.21
N ASP A 185 30.64 -7.10 1.21
CA ASP A 185 29.87 -8.26 1.63
C ASP A 185 29.94 -9.38 0.58
N PHE A 186 29.96 -9.01 -0.71
CA PHE A 186 30.13 -9.97 -1.80
C PHE A 186 31.52 -10.61 -1.81
N GLU A 187 32.58 -9.85 -1.52
CA GLU A 187 33.95 -10.37 -1.41
C GLU A 187 34.06 -11.43 -0.31
N ARG A 188 33.37 -11.23 0.81
CA ARG A 188 33.37 -12.20 1.94
C ARG A 188 32.57 -13.47 1.63
N ARG A 189 31.67 -13.46 0.63
CA ARG A 189 30.81 -14.58 0.25
C ARG A 189 29.97 -15.15 1.40
N GLN A 190 29.81 -14.43 2.47
CA GLN A 190 29.08 -14.80 3.68
C GLN A 190 28.16 -13.66 4.09
N LEU A 191 27.12 -14.02 4.86
CA LEU A 191 26.25 -13.02 5.46
C LEU A 191 27.07 -12.04 6.31
N PRO A 192 26.81 -10.73 6.25
CA PRO A 192 27.48 -9.75 7.09
C PRO A 192 27.46 -10.17 8.57
N PRO A 193 28.59 -10.07 9.29
CA PRO A 193 28.67 -10.51 10.71
C PRO A 193 27.60 -9.89 11.60
N ALA A 194 27.23 -8.63 11.35
CA ALA A 194 26.17 -7.92 12.08
C ALA A 194 24.79 -8.58 11.92
N LEU A 195 24.56 -9.32 10.85
CA LEU A 195 23.30 -9.97 10.54
C LEU A 195 23.23 -11.44 10.99
N MET A 196 24.38 -12.05 11.28
CA MET A 196 24.44 -13.47 11.65
C MET A 196 23.54 -13.86 12.82
N PRO A 197 23.47 -13.07 13.92
CA PRO A 197 22.60 -13.38 15.06
C PRO A 197 21.13 -13.38 14.69
N TYR A 198 20.74 -12.61 13.66
CA TYR A 198 19.34 -12.34 13.29
C TYR A 198 18.90 -13.11 12.05
N ARG A 199 19.62 -14.14 11.63
CA ARG A 199 19.36 -14.88 10.39
C ARG A 199 17.88 -15.30 10.21
N LYS A 200 17.19 -15.65 11.28
CA LYS A 200 15.78 -16.06 11.25
C LYS A 200 14.81 -14.93 10.92
N LYS A 201 15.24 -13.68 11.11
CA LYS A 201 14.46 -12.48 10.82
C LYS A 201 14.75 -11.89 9.43
N ILE A 202 15.72 -12.46 8.70
CA ILE A 202 16.15 -11.92 7.41
C ILE A 202 15.26 -12.43 6.30
N PHE A 203 14.85 -11.49 5.43
CA PHE A 203 14.18 -11.77 4.18
C PHE A 203 14.86 -11.04 3.03
N GLY A 204 15.13 -11.73 1.93
CA GLY A 204 15.84 -11.19 0.79
C GLY A 204 14.92 -10.58 -0.26
N LEU A 205 15.36 -9.48 -0.85
CA LEU A 205 14.73 -8.90 -2.04
C LEU A 205 15.74 -8.85 -3.19
N THR A 206 15.36 -9.46 -4.30
CA THR A 206 16.13 -9.42 -5.56
C THR A 206 15.34 -8.74 -6.68
N ILE A 207 16.00 -8.45 -7.78
CA ILE A 207 15.44 -7.79 -8.95
C ILE A 207 16.17 -8.26 -10.20
N LEU A 208 15.52 -8.33 -11.35
CA LEU A 208 16.20 -8.65 -12.62
C LEU A 208 17.28 -7.62 -12.93
N PRO A 209 18.50 -8.05 -13.34
CA PRO A 209 19.64 -7.15 -13.59
C PRO A 209 19.34 -6.05 -14.61
N ASP A 210 18.59 -6.36 -15.66
CA ASP A 210 18.22 -5.39 -16.69
C ASP A 210 17.36 -4.27 -16.09
N ARG A 211 16.34 -4.63 -15.31
CA ARG A 211 15.49 -3.66 -14.62
C ARG A 211 16.27 -2.86 -13.56
N LEU A 212 17.20 -3.49 -12.87
CA LEU A 212 18.08 -2.81 -11.92
C LEU A 212 18.96 -1.77 -12.60
N SER A 213 19.52 -2.11 -13.76
CA SER A 213 20.33 -1.21 -14.58
C SER A 213 19.53 0.02 -15.03
N GLU A 214 18.31 -0.15 -15.49
CA GLU A 214 17.39 0.94 -15.83
C GLU A 214 17.18 1.90 -14.65
N ILE A 215 16.74 1.38 -13.50
CA ILE A 215 16.46 2.17 -12.29
C ILE A 215 17.71 2.92 -11.79
N ARG A 216 18.88 2.27 -11.85
CA ARG A 216 20.13 2.90 -11.45
C ARG A 216 20.61 3.96 -12.44
N SER A 217 20.35 3.77 -13.73
CA SER A 217 20.68 4.72 -14.79
C SER A 217 19.86 6.01 -14.70
N GLU A 218 18.59 5.95 -14.29
CA GLU A 218 17.76 7.14 -14.01
C GLU A 218 18.38 8.02 -12.93
N ARG A 219 19.08 7.42 -11.93
CA ARG A 219 19.69 8.17 -10.82
C ARG A 219 21.13 8.61 -11.11
N ARG A 220 21.93 7.75 -11.75
CA ARG A 220 23.34 7.98 -12.07
C ARG A 220 23.65 7.45 -13.49
N PRO A 221 23.31 8.21 -14.52
CA PRO A 221 23.58 7.81 -15.90
C PRO A 221 25.05 7.53 -16.13
N ASN A 222 25.36 6.58 -17.01
CA ASN A 222 26.70 6.24 -17.47
C ASN A 222 27.70 5.90 -16.35
N SER A 223 27.25 5.44 -15.21
CA SER A 223 28.09 5.03 -14.10
C SER A 223 28.34 3.51 -14.12
N ARG A 224 29.51 3.08 -13.61
CA ARG A 224 29.78 1.65 -13.35
C ARG A 224 28.69 1.03 -12.49
N TYR A 225 28.19 1.76 -11.50
CA TYR A 225 27.09 1.35 -10.61
C TYR A 225 25.82 0.95 -11.36
N ALA A 226 25.51 1.62 -12.47
CA ALA A 226 24.33 1.37 -13.28
C ALA A 226 24.59 0.42 -14.46
N SER A 227 25.85 0.04 -14.73
CA SER A 227 26.17 -0.85 -15.84
C SER A 227 25.50 -2.21 -15.67
N LEU A 228 24.99 -2.78 -16.75
CA LEU A 228 24.30 -4.06 -16.74
C LEU A 228 25.21 -5.20 -16.23
N GLU A 229 26.49 -5.15 -16.59
CA GLU A 229 27.48 -6.11 -16.11
C GLU A 229 27.62 -6.10 -14.58
N ASN A 230 27.75 -4.90 -13.99
CA ASN A 230 27.82 -4.74 -12.54
C ASN A 230 26.50 -5.18 -11.86
N CYS A 231 25.36 -4.83 -12.44
CA CYS A 231 24.05 -5.27 -11.92
C CYS A 231 23.91 -6.80 -11.94
N ARG A 232 24.35 -7.46 -13.02
CA ARG A 232 24.37 -8.94 -13.12
C ARG A 232 25.24 -9.58 -12.06
N MET A 233 26.43 -9.04 -11.87
CA MET A 233 27.38 -9.54 -10.87
C MET A 233 26.80 -9.39 -9.45
N GLU A 234 26.34 -8.19 -9.06
CA GLU A 234 25.83 -7.93 -7.72
C GLU A 234 24.58 -8.76 -7.41
N VAL A 235 23.63 -8.90 -8.36
CA VAL A 235 22.43 -9.71 -8.17
C VAL A 235 22.80 -11.18 -8.00
N ALA A 236 23.67 -11.72 -8.85
CA ALA A 236 24.09 -13.10 -8.76
C ALA A 236 24.80 -13.42 -7.43
N GLU A 237 25.68 -12.54 -6.96
CA GLU A 237 26.37 -12.73 -5.67
C GLU A 237 25.40 -12.59 -4.48
N ALA A 238 24.45 -11.65 -4.52
CA ALA A 238 23.43 -11.50 -3.48
C ALA A 238 22.55 -12.76 -3.38
N GLU A 239 22.06 -13.28 -4.50
CA GLU A 239 21.26 -14.50 -4.51
C GLU A 239 22.04 -15.74 -4.08
N ALA A 240 23.32 -15.85 -4.50
CA ALA A 240 24.20 -16.93 -4.06
C ALA A 240 24.46 -16.86 -2.55
N MET A 241 24.65 -15.67 -1.98
CA MET A 241 24.79 -15.45 -0.54
C MET A 241 23.51 -15.84 0.21
N MET A 242 22.35 -15.38 -0.23
CA MET A 242 21.07 -15.72 0.38
C MET A 242 20.82 -17.22 0.35
N ARG A 243 21.11 -17.88 -0.78
CA ARG A 243 20.99 -19.34 -0.93
C ARG A 243 21.91 -20.10 0.04
N ARG A 244 23.19 -19.74 0.11
CA ARG A 244 24.16 -20.35 1.03
C ARG A 244 23.76 -20.17 2.49
N SER A 245 23.17 -19.01 2.80
CA SER A 245 22.74 -18.69 4.17
C SER A 245 21.33 -19.23 4.49
N GLY A 246 20.64 -19.90 3.57
CA GLY A 246 19.27 -20.39 3.76
C GLY A 246 18.27 -19.29 4.04
N ILE A 247 18.50 -18.10 3.48
CA ILE A 247 17.59 -16.95 3.55
C ILE A 247 16.59 -17.09 2.42
N ARG A 248 15.30 -16.92 2.73
CA ARG A 248 14.25 -16.82 1.70
C ARG A 248 14.29 -15.47 1.04
N TRP A 249 14.00 -15.44 -0.25
CA TRP A 249 13.93 -14.18 -1.01
C TRP A 249 12.85 -14.23 -2.09
N LEU A 250 12.46 -13.07 -2.57
CA LEU A 250 11.58 -12.92 -3.73
C LEU A 250 12.12 -11.86 -4.71
N SER A 251 11.69 -11.97 -5.96
CA SER A 251 11.97 -10.93 -6.96
C SER A 251 10.89 -9.85 -6.93
N THR A 252 11.35 -8.59 -6.91
CA THR A 252 10.48 -7.40 -6.90
C THR A 252 10.17 -6.87 -8.30
N THR A 253 10.70 -7.48 -9.35
CA THR A 253 10.69 -6.95 -10.72
C THR A 253 9.29 -6.64 -11.24
N THR A 254 8.34 -7.53 -11.01
CA THR A 254 6.96 -7.46 -11.53
C THR A 254 5.90 -7.41 -10.44
N LYS A 255 6.33 -7.31 -9.19
CA LYS A 255 5.42 -7.33 -8.04
C LYS A 255 5.14 -5.93 -7.52
N SER A 256 3.90 -5.70 -7.14
CA SER A 256 3.53 -4.51 -6.38
C SER A 256 4.08 -4.57 -4.96
N ILE A 257 4.15 -3.42 -4.29
CA ILE A 257 4.64 -3.33 -2.92
C ILE A 257 3.75 -4.11 -1.94
N GLU A 258 2.45 -4.15 -2.21
CA GLU A 258 1.44 -4.90 -1.47
C GLU A 258 1.67 -6.41 -1.56
N GLU A 259 1.95 -6.91 -2.77
CA GLU A 259 2.25 -8.33 -3.00
C GLU A 259 3.55 -8.75 -2.30
N ILE A 260 4.58 -7.88 -2.37
CA ILE A 260 5.86 -8.10 -1.68
C ILE A 260 5.64 -8.17 -0.17
N ALA A 261 4.94 -7.18 0.39
CA ALA A 261 4.67 -7.10 1.82
C ALA A 261 3.83 -8.29 2.30
N THR A 262 2.79 -8.67 1.55
CA THR A 262 1.96 -9.84 1.88
C THR A 262 2.78 -11.11 1.91
N THR A 263 3.67 -11.32 0.93
CA THR A 263 4.55 -12.49 0.91
C THR A 263 5.48 -12.50 2.12
N ILE A 264 6.07 -11.36 2.49
CA ILE A 264 6.92 -11.25 3.69
C ILE A 264 6.14 -11.57 4.96
N LEU A 265 4.92 -11.03 5.10
CA LEU A 265 4.05 -11.29 6.25
C LEU A 265 3.74 -12.77 6.43
N GLN A 266 3.42 -13.47 5.34
CA GLN A 266 3.15 -14.92 5.38
C GLN A 266 4.32 -15.73 5.94
N GLU A 267 5.55 -15.25 5.73
CA GLU A 267 6.76 -15.93 6.12
C GLU A 267 7.24 -15.55 7.54
N VAL A 268 7.08 -14.28 7.92
CA VAL A 268 7.67 -13.71 9.14
C VAL A 268 6.66 -13.63 10.28
N ARG A 269 5.40 -13.34 9.97
CA ARG A 269 4.31 -13.12 10.93
C ARG A 269 2.98 -13.66 10.40
N PRO A 270 2.87 -14.97 10.12
CA PRO A 270 1.63 -15.53 9.57
C PRO A 270 0.42 -15.28 10.48
N GLU A 271 0.63 -15.17 11.79
CA GLU A 271 -0.42 -14.85 12.76
C GLU A 271 -1.06 -13.46 12.54
N ARG A 272 -0.38 -12.52 11.91
CA ARG A 272 -0.93 -11.20 11.58
C ARG A 272 -1.82 -11.18 10.34
N LEU A 273 -1.95 -12.29 9.65
CA LEU A 273 -2.91 -12.47 8.56
C LEU A 273 -4.24 -13.07 9.04
N ILE A 274 -4.28 -13.50 10.30
CA ILE A 274 -5.47 -14.04 10.97
C ILE A 274 -5.95 -12.95 11.93
N TYR A 275 -7.03 -12.28 11.59
CA TYR A 275 -7.69 -11.26 12.41
C TYR A 275 -8.80 -11.87 13.24
#